data_b273875cc6b9ed27f3e13892778e99b8
#
_entry.id   b273875cc6b9ed27f3e13892778e99b8
#
_cell.length_a   1.000
_cell.length_b   1.000
_cell.length_c   1.000
_cell.angle_alpha   90.00
_cell.angle_beta   90.00
_cell.angle_gamma   90.00
#
_symmetry.space_group_name_H-M   'P 1'
#
loop_
_entity.id
_entity.type
_entity.pdbx_description
1 polymer ?
#
loop_
_entity_poly.entity_id
_entity_poly.type
_entity_poly.pdbx_seq_one_letter_code
_entity_poly.pdbx_strand_id
1 'polypeptide(L)' 'MNEIKRLFKKKIEWQKTEHSEYIFQAKIDGQLLKLRLNDFPEEPLCTLIYQNNEQKLDDFSENWTLPNHRGE' A
#
# COMPACT_ATOMS: atom_id res chain seq x y z
N MET A 1 -0.43 19.87 -2.21
CA MET A 1 -0.45 18.80 -3.14
C MET A 1 -0.41 17.49 -2.44
N ASN A 2 -1.27 16.66 -2.78
CA ASN A 2 -1.44 15.44 -2.03
C ASN A 2 -1.09 14.24 -2.89
N GLU A 3 0.11 13.73 -2.71
CA GLU A 3 0.58 12.57 -3.44
C GLU A 3 -0.28 11.36 -3.15
N ILE A 4 -0.79 11.27 -1.93
CA ILE A 4 -1.60 10.12 -1.53
C ILE A 4 -2.89 10.07 -2.35
N LYS A 5 -3.53 11.21 -2.54
CA LYS A 5 -4.76 11.23 -3.32
C LYS A 5 -4.50 10.79 -4.75
N ARG A 6 -3.37 11.20 -5.29
CA ARG A 6 -3.02 10.82 -6.65
C ARG A 6 -2.82 9.32 -6.75
N LEU A 7 -2.12 8.75 -5.76
CA LEU A 7 -1.87 7.33 -5.76
C LEU A 7 -3.16 6.54 -5.56
N PHE A 8 -4.08 7.08 -4.78
CA PHE A 8 -5.35 6.40 -4.55
C PHE A 8 -6.17 6.29 -5.83
N LYS A 9 -6.00 7.24 -6.74
CA LYS A 9 -6.76 7.21 -7.98
C LYS A 9 -6.07 6.42 -9.08
N LYS A 10 -4.84 6.01 -8.86
CA LYS A 10 -4.09 5.27 -9.85
C LYS A 10 -4.40 3.80 -9.75
N LYS A 11 -4.43 3.13 -10.87
CA LYS A 11 -4.55 1.67 -10.87
C LYS A 11 -3.19 1.09 -10.56
N ILE A 12 -3.10 0.41 -9.43
CA ILE A 12 -1.84 -0.15 -8.98
C ILE A 12 -2.01 -1.63 -8.74
N GLU A 13 -1.14 -2.42 -9.34
CA GLU A 13 -1.09 -3.85 -9.09
C GLU A 13 0.00 -4.10 -8.09
N TRP A 14 -0.40 -4.42 -6.87
CA TRP A 14 0.55 -4.70 -5.81
C TRP A 14 1.03 -6.13 -5.91
N GLN A 15 2.28 -6.35 -5.53
CA GLN A 15 2.86 -7.67 -5.52
C GLN A 15 3.23 -8.03 -4.10
N LYS A 16 3.01 -9.29 -3.76
CA LYS A 16 3.34 -9.75 -2.42
C LYS A 16 4.83 -9.91 -2.28
N THR A 17 5.34 -9.54 -1.11
CA THR A 17 6.76 -9.71 -0.80
C THR A 17 6.90 -10.59 0.41
N GLU A 18 8.13 -10.99 0.69
CA GLU A 18 8.42 -11.76 1.89
C GLU A 18 9.16 -10.95 2.92
N HIS A 19 9.17 -9.65 2.74
CA HIS A 19 9.80 -8.78 3.71
C HIS A 19 8.99 -8.76 5.00
N SER A 20 9.69 -8.71 6.11
CA SER A 20 9.01 -8.64 7.39
C SER A 20 8.50 -7.24 7.68
N GLU A 21 9.04 -6.25 7.03
CA GLU A 21 8.65 -4.87 7.29
C GLU A 21 7.52 -4.37 6.42
N TYR A 22 7.26 -5.03 5.31
CA TYR A 22 6.13 -4.67 4.48
C TYR A 22 5.71 -5.89 3.69
N ILE A 23 4.45 -5.90 3.29
CA ILE A 23 3.88 -7.10 2.69
C ILE A 23 3.71 -6.96 1.20
N PHE A 24 3.37 -5.77 0.72
CA PHE A 24 3.15 -5.55 -0.70
C PHE A 24 4.07 -4.47 -1.22
N GLN A 25 4.36 -4.56 -2.50
CA GLN A 25 5.15 -3.53 -3.16
C GLN A 25 4.63 -3.34 -4.58
N ALA A 26 4.90 -2.18 -5.13
CA ALA A 26 4.54 -1.86 -6.50
C ALA A 26 5.49 -0.81 -7.01
N LYS A 27 5.69 -0.79 -8.33
CA LYS A 27 6.56 0.20 -8.92
C LYS A 27 5.75 1.05 -9.89
N ILE A 28 5.71 2.34 -9.62
CA ILE A 28 4.92 3.28 -10.39
C ILE A 28 5.82 4.43 -10.81
N ASP A 29 5.89 4.66 -12.12
CA ASP A 29 6.68 5.80 -12.65
C ASP A 29 8.10 5.79 -12.13
N GLY A 30 8.69 4.61 -12.01
CA GLY A 30 10.06 4.51 -11.54
C GLY A 30 10.23 4.59 -10.05
N GLN A 31 9.14 4.71 -9.31
CA GLN A 31 9.20 4.78 -7.85
C GLN A 31 8.69 3.50 -7.24
N LEU A 32 9.37 3.05 -6.21
CA LEU A 32 8.96 1.86 -5.50
C LEU A 32 8.05 2.23 -4.35
N LEU A 33 6.88 1.65 -4.34
CA LEU A 33 5.91 1.84 -3.27
C LEU A 33 5.84 0.58 -2.44
N LYS A 34 5.67 0.74 -1.13
CA LYS A 34 5.57 -0.37 -0.21
C LYS A 34 4.31 -0.21 0.61
N LEU A 35 3.75 -1.33 1.03
CA LEU A 35 2.51 -1.31 1.79
C LEU A 35 2.67 -2.25 2.96
N ARG A 36 2.50 -1.73 4.17
CA ARG A 36 2.64 -2.50 5.38
C ARG A 36 1.29 -2.61 6.08
N LEU A 37 0.92 -3.82 6.46
CA LEU A 37 -0.30 -4.02 7.21
C LEU A 37 -0.07 -3.78 8.68
N ASN A 38 -1.02 -3.11 9.32
CA ASN A 38 -0.94 -2.79 10.74
C ASN A 38 -1.91 -3.63 11.53
N ASP A 39 -1.92 -3.42 12.83
CA ASP A 39 -2.84 -4.14 13.73
C ASP A 39 -4.18 -3.43 13.75
N PHE A 40 -4.98 -3.71 12.75
CA PHE A 40 -6.32 -3.18 12.68
C PHE A 40 -7.22 -3.96 13.66
N PRO A 41 -8.15 -3.33 14.36
CA PRO A 41 -8.58 -1.92 14.19
C PRO A 41 -7.92 -0.94 15.14
N GLU A 42 -6.99 -1.39 15.98
CA GLU A 42 -6.36 -0.48 16.91
C GLU A 42 -5.44 0.50 16.21
N GLU A 43 -4.98 0.13 15.04
CA GLU A 43 -4.20 1.02 14.18
C GLU A 43 -4.89 1.11 12.83
N PRO A 44 -4.57 2.12 12.04
CA PRO A 44 -5.09 2.17 10.67
C PRO A 44 -4.73 0.88 9.93
N LEU A 45 -5.54 0.54 8.96
CA LEU A 45 -5.42 -0.74 8.28
C LEU A 45 -4.03 -1.00 7.74
N CYS A 46 -3.42 0.02 7.14
CA CYS A 46 -2.11 -0.18 6.54
C CYS A 46 -1.35 1.13 6.50
N THR A 47 -0.07 1.02 6.16
CA THR A 47 0.79 2.19 6.00
C THR A 47 1.39 2.13 4.60
N LEU A 48 1.19 3.20 3.85
CA LEU A 48 1.79 3.35 2.53
C LEU A 48 3.13 4.04 2.68
N ILE A 49 4.18 3.42 2.15
CA ILE A 49 5.53 3.93 2.26
C ILE A 49 6.03 4.30 0.87
N TYR A 50 6.44 5.54 0.70
CA TYR A 50 6.96 5.99 -0.58
C TYR A 50 7.91 7.16 -0.34
N GLN A 51 9.00 7.17 -1.07
CA GLN A 51 9.96 8.27 -1.05
C GLN A 51 10.33 8.71 0.36
N ASN A 52 10.59 7.76 1.25
CA ASN A 52 10.94 8.04 2.65
C ASN A 52 9.80 8.68 3.43
N ASN A 53 8.59 8.59 2.93
CA ASN A 53 7.41 9.08 3.63
C ASN A 53 6.52 7.91 3.99
N GLU A 54 5.76 8.08 5.06
CA GLU A 54 4.80 7.07 5.48
C GLU A 54 3.45 7.72 5.66
N GLN A 55 2.43 7.07 5.16
CA GLN A 55 1.07 7.57 5.30
C GLN A 55 0.18 6.42 5.74
N LYS A 56 -0.48 6.61 6.88
CA LYS A 56 -1.38 5.60 7.40
C LYS A 56 -2.72 5.70 6.71
N LEU A 57 -3.26 4.56 6.32
CA LEU A 57 -4.50 4.49 5.56
C LEU A 57 -5.48 3.61 6.31
N ASP A 58 -6.75 4.02 6.30
CA ASP A 58 -7.79 3.23 6.93
C ASP A 58 -8.36 2.19 6.00
N ASP A 59 -8.04 2.26 4.72
CA ASP A 59 -8.61 1.35 3.75
C ASP A 59 -7.76 1.35 2.51
N PHE A 60 -7.92 0.30 1.69
CA PHE A 60 -7.25 0.24 0.40
C PHE A 60 -8.09 0.95 -0.63
N SER A 61 -7.41 1.50 -1.64
CA SER A 61 -8.12 2.10 -2.75
C SER A 61 -8.82 1.02 -3.57
N GLU A 62 -10.02 1.31 -4.06
CA GLU A 62 -10.72 0.37 -4.91
C GLU A 62 -10.03 0.22 -6.26
N ASN A 63 -9.12 1.13 -6.58
CA ASN A 63 -8.35 1.04 -7.83
C ASN A 63 -7.12 0.18 -7.70
N TRP A 64 -6.82 -0.31 -6.51
CA TRP A 64 -5.65 -1.13 -6.27
C TRP A 64 -6.00 -2.60 -6.35
N THR A 65 -5.10 -3.37 -6.93
CA THR A 65 -5.24 -4.82 -7.01
C THR A 65 -4.24 -5.44 -6.05
N LEU A 66 -4.76 -6.20 -5.09
CA LEU A 66 -3.92 -6.82 -4.06
C LEU A 66 -3.98 -8.34 -4.23
N PRO A 67 -2.82 -9.00 -4.30
CA PRO A 67 -2.80 -10.44 -4.52
C PRO A 67 -3.14 -11.18 -3.23
N ASN A 68 -4.08 -12.11 -3.34
CA ASN A 68 -4.39 -13.06 -2.25
C ASN A 68 -4.57 -12.42 -0.90
N HIS A 69 -4.93 -11.16 -0.86
CA HIS A 69 -5.01 -10.52 0.44
C HIS A 69 -6.19 -11.04 1.24
N ARG A 70 -7.09 -11.77 0.61
CA ARG A 70 -8.22 -12.35 1.32
C ARG A 70 -8.05 -13.81 1.56
N GLY A 71 -6.85 -14.30 1.43
CA GLY A 71 -6.58 -15.68 1.77
C GLY A 71 -6.96 -16.68 0.73
N GLU A 72 -7.20 -16.25 -0.46
CA GLU A 72 -7.52 -17.20 -1.51
C GLU A 72 -6.38 -17.90 -2.03
#